data_a8c75fc9dbdbabb8e557df7adea7d8e3
#
_entry.id   a8c75fc9dbdbabb8e557df7adea7d8e3
#
_cell.length_a   1.000
_cell.length_b   1.000
_cell.length_c   1.000
_cell.angle_alpha   90.00
_cell.angle_beta   90.00
_cell.angle_gamma   90.00
#
_symmetry.space_group_name_H-M   'P 1'
#
loop_
_entity.id
_entity.type
_entity.pdbx_description
1 polymer ?
#
loop_
_entity_poly.entity_id
_entity_poly.type
_entity_poly.pdbx_seq_one_letter_code
_entity_poly.pdbx_strand_id
1 'polypeptide(L)'
;MRVPWRWLQEYVKVELPPEELAERLTMAGLEVTAIERFGIPGAPLEWDRERIVVGQILRVERHPNADRLLLATVDYGRGEPKVVVTGAPNLFPFLGRPLERPLKVAFALEGATLYDGHQPGWVKMTLQGRAIRGIYSDAMVCSEKELGISEDHEGIILLDPEAPVGMPLADYMGDVVLDIDLTPNLAHAFSIIGIAREVAALTGRRLRYPSTAVRALGPAVRRLVGIRIEDPQGCPRYSAMVIHGVQVGPSPYWMQWRLRLCGLRPINNIVDITNYVMLEWGQPLHAFDYDLSLIHISEPTRQ
;
A
#
# COMPACT_ATOMS: atom_id res chain seq x y z
N MET A 1 9.89 -9.58 -11.49
CA MET A 1 8.98 -9.58 -10.30
C MET A 1 9.49 -8.56 -9.30
N ARG A 2 8.62 -7.66 -8.85
CA ARG A 2 8.99 -6.60 -7.91
C ARG A 2 8.84 -7.09 -6.46
N VAL A 3 9.90 -6.98 -5.67
CA VAL A 3 9.99 -7.52 -4.30
C VAL A 3 10.32 -6.39 -3.33
N PRO A 4 9.32 -5.87 -2.58
CA PRO A 4 9.56 -4.88 -1.54
C PRO A 4 10.39 -5.48 -0.40
N TRP A 5 11.46 -4.76 -0.01
CA TRP A 5 12.42 -5.23 0.99
C TRP A 5 11.78 -5.46 2.35
N ARG A 6 10.94 -4.53 2.80
CA ARG A 6 10.25 -4.64 4.09
C ARG A 6 9.30 -5.84 4.13
N TRP A 7 8.63 -6.13 3.01
CA TRP A 7 7.76 -7.31 2.92
C TRP A 7 8.58 -8.61 2.94
N LEU A 8 9.68 -8.66 2.20
CA LEU A 8 10.61 -9.79 2.23
C LEU A 8 11.15 -10.07 3.64
N GLN A 9 11.49 -9.02 4.39
CA GLN A 9 12.02 -9.11 5.76
C GLN A 9 11.03 -9.74 6.77
N GLU A 10 9.76 -9.80 6.48
CA GLU A 10 8.78 -10.48 7.33
C GLU A 10 8.97 -12.00 7.29
N TYR A 11 9.45 -12.54 6.17
CA TYR A 11 9.65 -13.98 5.96
C TYR A 11 11.09 -14.44 6.19
N VAL A 12 12.05 -13.61 5.85
CA VAL A 12 13.46 -13.92 6.02
C VAL A 12 14.23 -12.69 6.49
N LYS A 13 14.91 -12.81 7.63
CA LYS A 13 15.66 -11.69 8.17
C LYS A 13 17.01 -11.56 7.46
N VAL A 14 17.11 -10.62 6.53
CA VAL A 14 18.31 -10.32 5.77
C VAL A 14 19.07 -9.20 6.46
N GLU A 15 20.35 -9.42 6.76
CA GLU A 15 21.24 -8.42 7.37
C GLU A 15 22.20 -7.80 6.33
N LEU A 16 22.17 -8.32 5.08
CA LEU A 16 22.95 -7.80 3.98
C LEU A 16 22.35 -6.51 3.42
N PRO A 17 23.17 -5.60 2.88
CA PRO A 17 22.66 -4.50 2.06
C PRO A 17 21.86 -5.01 0.85
N PRO A 18 20.87 -4.26 0.36
CA PRO A 18 20.09 -4.65 -0.82
C PRO A 18 20.94 -4.96 -2.05
N GLU A 19 22.02 -4.21 -2.27
CA GLU A 19 22.95 -4.39 -3.38
C GLU A 19 23.67 -5.74 -3.31
N GLU A 20 24.15 -6.12 -2.14
CA GLU A 20 24.85 -7.40 -1.96
C GLU A 20 23.87 -8.58 -2.11
N LEU A 21 22.63 -8.44 -1.62
CA LEU A 21 21.61 -9.46 -1.85
C LEU A 21 21.27 -9.59 -3.34
N ALA A 22 21.15 -8.46 -4.04
CA ALA A 22 20.86 -8.44 -5.48
C ALA A 22 21.94 -9.15 -6.28
N GLU A 23 23.23 -8.95 -5.96
CA GLU A 23 24.35 -9.65 -6.58
C GLU A 23 24.26 -11.17 -6.32
N ARG A 24 24.01 -11.57 -5.07
CA ARG A 24 23.88 -13.01 -4.71
C ARG A 24 22.70 -13.68 -5.42
N LEU A 25 21.57 -13.00 -5.52
CA LEU A 25 20.40 -13.50 -6.25
C LEU A 25 20.72 -13.67 -7.74
N THR A 26 21.33 -12.67 -8.36
CA THR A 26 21.74 -12.71 -9.76
C THR A 26 22.71 -13.85 -10.04
N MET A 27 23.72 -14.04 -9.18
CA MET A 27 24.67 -15.15 -9.30
C MET A 27 24.03 -16.52 -9.10
N ALA A 28 22.90 -16.58 -8.41
CA ALA A 28 22.11 -17.80 -8.24
C ALA A 28 21.09 -18.05 -9.37
N GLY A 29 21.03 -17.16 -10.38
CA GLY A 29 20.14 -17.27 -11.54
C GLY A 29 18.81 -16.52 -11.40
N LEU A 30 18.67 -15.71 -10.36
CA LEU A 30 17.52 -14.80 -10.16
C LEU A 30 17.99 -13.37 -10.47
N GLU A 31 18.00 -13.00 -11.75
CA GLU A 31 18.57 -11.75 -12.21
C GLU A 31 17.85 -10.53 -11.63
N VAL A 32 18.54 -9.74 -10.82
CA VAL A 32 18.03 -8.46 -10.31
C VAL A 32 18.38 -7.37 -11.32
N THR A 33 17.38 -6.88 -12.03
CA THR A 33 17.54 -5.88 -13.10
C THR A 33 17.55 -4.45 -12.60
N ALA A 34 16.91 -4.18 -11.45
CA ALA A 34 16.88 -2.86 -10.84
C ALA A 34 16.71 -2.92 -9.32
N ILE A 35 17.24 -1.89 -8.65
CA ILE A 35 17.00 -1.60 -7.23
C ILE A 35 16.38 -0.22 -7.16
N GLU A 36 15.09 -0.16 -6.88
CA GLU A 36 14.36 1.09 -6.72
C GLU A 36 14.25 1.48 -5.25
N ARG A 37 14.25 2.76 -4.96
CA ARG A 37 14.11 3.31 -3.61
C ARG A 37 12.97 4.29 -3.54
N PHE A 38 12.21 4.24 -2.45
CA PHE A 38 11.05 5.09 -2.22
C PHE A 38 11.20 5.82 -0.89
N GLY A 39 11.30 7.14 -0.94
CA GLY A 39 11.32 8.01 0.24
C GLY A 39 12.56 7.92 1.13
N ILE A 40 13.51 7.06 0.82
CA ILE A 40 14.76 6.85 1.56
C ILE A 40 15.97 7.39 0.76
N PRO A 41 17.17 7.49 1.35
CA PRO A 41 18.34 7.94 0.64
C PRO A 41 18.61 7.19 -0.66
N GLY A 42 18.86 7.94 -1.74
CA GLY A 42 19.03 7.42 -3.11
C GLY A 42 17.72 7.25 -3.90
N ALA A 43 16.57 7.62 -3.34
CA ALA A 43 15.31 7.70 -4.08
C ALA A 43 15.27 8.95 -4.99
N PRO A 44 14.48 8.94 -6.09
CA PRO A 44 14.28 10.14 -6.90
C PRO A 44 13.73 11.32 -6.10
N LEU A 45 12.91 11.05 -5.09
CA LEU A 45 12.48 11.98 -4.05
C LEU A 45 12.74 11.35 -2.69
N GLU A 46 13.71 11.91 -1.97
CA GLU A 46 13.95 11.54 -0.57
C GLU A 46 12.95 12.29 0.34
N TRP A 47 12.30 11.58 1.25
CA TRP A 47 11.41 12.19 2.22
C TRP A 47 12.23 12.67 3.42
N ASP A 48 12.28 13.98 3.60
CA ASP A 48 13.01 14.62 4.70
C ASP A 48 12.45 14.10 6.04
N ARG A 49 13.32 13.45 6.82
CA ARG A 49 12.96 12.79 8.08
C ARG A 49 12.46 13.74 9.16
N GLU A 50 12.85 15.00 9.09
CA GLU A 50 12.44 16.02 10.03
C GLU A 50 11.18 16.76 9.59
N ARG A 51 10.96 16.84 8.28
CA ARG A 51 9.90 17.68 7.70
C ARG A 51 8.74 16.88 7.10
N ILE A 52 8.92 15.60 6.79
CA ILE A 52 7.82 14.76 6.27
C ILE A 52 7.57 13.63 7.26
N VAL A 53 6.46 13.75 8.00
CA VAL A 53 6.16 12.90 9.15
C VAL A 53 4.73 12.35 9.09
N VAL A 54 4.43 11.37 9.92
CA VAL A 54 3.07 10.93 10.18
C VAL A 54 2.35 11.98 11.02
N GLY A 55 1.27 12.55 10.50
CA GLY A 55 0.37 13.44 11.23
C GLY A 55 -0.93 12.74 11.62
N GLN A 56 -1.66 13.33 12.56
CA GLN A 56 -3.02 12.93 12.90
C GLN A 56 -3.94 14.14 12.76
N ILE A 57 -4.96 14.02 11.93
CA ILE A 57 -6.02 15.04 11.86
C ILE A 57 -6.85 14.93 13.14
N LEU A 58 -6.96 16.05 13.85
CA LEU A 58 -7.77 16.18 15.05
C LEU A 58 -9.17 16.72 14.72
N ARG A 59 -9.25 17.59 13.69
CA ARG A 59 -10.49 18.27 13.30
C ARG A 59 -10.43 18.69 11.84
N VAL A 60 -11.60 18.62 11.17
CA VAL A 60 -11.81 19.13 9.81
C VAL A 60 -12.93 20.15 9.84
N GLU A 61 -12.65 21.37 9.36
CA GLU A 61 -13.57 22.51 9.37
C GLU A 61 -13.68 23.13 7.97
N ARG A 62 -14.75 23.91 7.73
CA ARG A 62 -14.88 24.68 6.49
C ARG A 62 -13.90 25.85 6.47
N HIS A 63 -13.34 26.12 5.31
CA HIS A 63 -12.61 27.35 5.10
C HIS A 63 -13.60 28.52 5.04
N PRO A 64 -13.41 29.61 5.83
CA PRO A 64 -14.40 30.71 5.92
C PRO A 64 -14.58 31.47 4.60
N ASN A 65 -13.57 31.49 3.73
CA ASN A 65 -13.56 32.29 2.51
C ASN A 65 -13.50 31.47 1.23
N ALA A 66 -13.76 30.12 1.29
CA ALA A 66 -13.69 29.26 0.12
C ALA A 66 -14.49 27.95 0.30
N ASP A 67 -15.48 27.72 -0.56
CA ASP A 67 -16.39 26.57 -0.45
C ASP A 67 -15.72 25.22 -0.74
N ARG A 68 -14.65 25.21 -1.55
CA ARG A 68 -13.93 23.99 -1.96
C ARG A 68 -12.67 23.71 -1.14
N LEU A 69 -12.43 24.52 -0.10
CA LEU A 69 -11.27 24.34 0.78
C LEU A 69 -11.74 23.96 2.18
N LEU A 70 -10.91 23.19 2.85
CA LEU A 70 -11.08 22.76 4.22
C LEU A 70 -9.88 23.22 5.06
N LEU A 71 -10.11 23.34 6.35
CA LEU A 71 -9.09 23.52 7.38
C LEU A 71 -8.93 22.20 8.11
N ALA A 72 -7.73 21.63 8.09
CA ALA A 72 -7.40 20.47 8.87
C ALA A 72 -6.46 20.87 10.02
N THR A 73 -6.87 20.60 11.26
CA THR A 73 -5.99 20.71 12.43
C THR A 73 -5.24 19.42 12.59
N VAL A 74 -3.91 19.45 12.49
CA VAL A 74 -3.05 18.29 12.47
C VAL A 74 -2.07 18.30 13.63
N ASP A 75 -2.11 17.25 14.44
CA ASP A 75 -1.04 16.90 15.38
C ASP A 75 0.04 16.13 14.62
N TYR A 76 1.28 16.59 14.71
CA TYR A 76 2.44 15.98 14.05
C TYR A 76 3.50 15.50 15.05
N GLY A 77 3.10 15.38 16.33
CA GLY A 77 3.96 14.85 17.40
C GLY A 77 5.03 15.80 17.91
N ARG A 78 5.02 17.07 17.48
CA ARG A 78 6.00 18.08 17.88
C ARG A 78 5.31 19.43 18.05
N GLY A 79 5.32 19.99 19.26
CA GLY A 79 4.74 21.28 19.55
C GLY A 79 3.21 21.33 19.45
N GLU A 80 2.65 22.49 19.16
CA GLU A 80 1.22 22.67 19.02
C GLU A 80 0.71 22.18 17.65
N PRO A 81 -0.52 21.64 17.58
CA PRO A 81 -1.12 21.25 16.32
C PRO A 81 -1.17 22.41 15.32
N LYS A 82 -0.93 22.11 14.05
CA LYS A 82 -0.98 23.09 12.97
C LYS A 82 -2.32 23.04 12.24
N VAL A 83 -2.80 24.22 11.86
CA VAL A 83 -3.97 24.34 10.96
C VAL A 83 -3.47 24.51 9.55
N VAL A 84 -3.87 23.62 8.65
CA VAL A 84 -3.48 23.65 7.23
C VAL A 84 -4.70 23.75 6.33
N VAL A 85 -4.52 24.45 5.22
CA VAL A 85 -5.54 24.59 4.18
C VAL A 85 -5.37 23.47 3.16
N THR A 86 -6.45 22.74 2.87
CA THR A 86 -6.45 21.64 1.90
C THR A 86 -7.70 21.64 1.04
N GLY A 87 -7.56 21.22 -0.22
CA GLY A 87 -8.68 20.98 -1.14
C GLY A 87 -9.06 19.50 -1.25
N ALA A 88 -8.52 18.63 -0.40
CA ALA A 88 -8.67 17.19 -0.50
C ALA A 88 -10.13 16.71 -0.41
N PRO A 89 -10.71 16.14 -1.47
CA PRO A 89 -12.11 15.73 -1.50
C PRO A 89 -12.41 14.60 -0.52
N ASN A 90 -11.44 13.74 -0.23
CA ASN A 90 -11.60 12.63 0.71
C ASN A 90 -11.66 13.04 2.19
N LEU A 91 -11.50 14.34 2.51
CA LEU A 91 -11.74 14.87 3.85
C LEU A 91 -13.16 15.45 4.06
N PHE A 92 -13.92 15.71 3.00
CA PHE A 92 -15.29 16.25 3.14
C PHE A 92 -16.24 15.37 3.98
N PRO A 93 -16.17 14.02 3.93
CA PRO A 93 -17.01 13.17 4.79
C PRO A 93 -16.81 13.40 6.29
N PHE A 94 -15.66 13.94 6.70
CA PHE A 94 -15.30 14.19 8.10
C PHE A 94 -15.58 15.63 8.57
N LEU A 95 -16.10 16.47 7.67
CA LEU A 95 -16.34 17.87 7.94
C LEU A 95 -17.32 18.08 9.12
N GLY A 96 -16.84 18.77 10.17
CA GLY A 96 -17.63 19.11 11.35
C GLY A 96 -18.11 17.91 12.18
N ARG A 97 -17.55 16.72 11.95
CA ARG A 97 -17.92 15.50 12.68
C ARG A 97 -16.84 15.09 13.66
N PRO A 98 -17.21 14.50 14.80
CA PRO A 98 -16.25 13.78 15.63
C PRO A 98 -15.60 12.65 14.83
N LEU A 99 -14.29 12.50 14.95
CA LEU A 99 -13.56 11.43 14.29
C LEU A 99 -13.67 10.16 15.14
N GLU A 100 -14.42 9.17 14.67
CA GLU A 100 -14.61 7.89 15.35
C GLU A 100 -13.32 7.06 15.45
N ARG A 101 -12.39 7.28 14.50
CA ARG A 101 -11.08 6.65 14.44
C ARG A 101 -10.01 7.70 14.14
N PRO A 102 -8.76 7.47 14.61
CA PRO A 102 -7.66 8.35 14.24
C PRO A 102 -7.49 8.43 12.73
N LEU A 103 -7.52 9.64 12.17
CA LEU A 103 -7.18 9.89 10.76
C LEU A 103 -5.70 10.23 10.69
N LYS A 104 -4.89 9.26 10.31
CA LYS A 104 -3.45 9.42 10.10
C LYS A 104 -3.17 9.82 8.66
N VAL A 105 -2.21 10.73 8.47
CA VAL A 105 -1.89 11.31 7.17
C VAL A 105 -0.38 11.47 6.99
N ALA A 106 0.06 11.52 5.74
CA ALA A 106 1.38 12.02 5.42
C ALA A 106 1.36 13.55 5.53
N PHE A 107 2.22 14.10 6.36
CA PHE A 107 2.24 15.52 6.71
C PHE A 107 3.61 16.14 6.43
N ALA A 108 3.63 17.20 5.64
CA ALA A 108 4.85 17.93 5.28
C ALA A 108 4.87 19.32 5.93
N LEU A 109 6.01 19.66 6.49
CA LEU A 109 6.31 20.94 7.11
C LEU A 109 7.02 21.88 6.11
N GLU A 110 7.00 23.17 6.38
CA GLU A 110 7.73 24.17 5.62
C GLU A 110 9.21 23.79 5.41
N GLY A 111 9.71 24.01 4.20
CA GLY A 111 11.05 23.62 3.78
C GLY A 111 11.17 22.17 3.27
N ALA A 112 10.10 21.35 3.36
CA ALA A 112 10.09 20.02 2.75
C ALA A 112 10.19 20.11 1.22
N THR A 113 10.97 19.22 0.61
CA THR A 113 10.99 19.04 -0.85
C THR A 113 9.95 17.99 -1.23
N LEU A 114 9.05 18.36 -2.13
CA LEU A 114 7.93 17.55 -2.63
C LEU A 114 7.86 17.68 -4.16
N TYR A 115 7.00 16.89 -4.80
CA TYR A 115 6.57 17.20 -6.16
C TYR A 115 5.38 18.14 -6.16
N ASP A 116 5.27 18.99 -7.18
CA ASP A 116 4.11 19.87 -7.36
C ASP A 116 2.91 19.05 -7.85
N GLY A 117 1.88 18.95 -7.01
CA GLY A 117 0.66 18.22 -7.33
C GLY A 117 -0.13 18.78 -8.51
N HIS A 118 0.07 20.06 -8.86
CA HIS A 118 -0.69 20.75 -9.89
C HIS A 118 0.02 20.84 -11.24
N GLN A 119 1.31 20.56 -11.29
CA GLN A 119 2.06 20.56 -12.55
C GLN A 119 2.11 19.16 -13.17
N PRO A 120 2.04 19.04 -14.51
CA PRO A 120 2.22 17.76 -15.17
C PRO A 120 3.66 17.26 -14.96
N GLY A 121 3.79 15.93 -14.80
CA GLY A 121 5.09 15.29 -14.55
C GLY A 121 5.61 15.49 -13.12
N TRP A 122 6.89 15.24 -12.93
CA TRP A 122 7.56 15.18 -11.63
C TRP A 122 8.43 16.43 -11.37
N VAL A 123 7.77 17.59 -11.22
CA VAL A 123 8.42 18.85 -10.93
C VAL A 123 8.60 19.03 -9.42
N LYS A 124 9.85 19.09 -8.94
CA LYS A 124 10.14 19.30 -7.53
C LYS A 124 9.84 20.74 -7.11
N MET A 125 9.27 20.89 -5.93
CA MET A 125 9.06 22.16 -5.25
C MET A 125 9.51 22.09 -3.80
N THR A 126 9.81 23.23 -3.21
CA THR A 126 10.02 23.36 -1.76
C THR A 126 8.77 23.98 -1.15
N LEU A 127 8.20 23.33 -0.15
CA LEU A 127 7.03 23.83 0.55
C LEU A 127 7.36 25.12 1.29
N GLN A 128 6.62 26.17 0.99
CA GLN A 128 6.73 27.47 1.64
C GLN A 128 5.41 27.87 2.27
N GLY A 129 5.48 28.44 3.46
CA GLY A 129 4.33 29.01 4.12
C GLY A 129 3.72 30.14 3.30
N ARG A 130 2.41 30.12 3.10
CA ARG A 130 1.67 31.13 2.35
C ARG A 130 0.27 31.33 2.88
N ALA A 131 -0.28 32.52 2.66
CA ALA A 131 -1.67 32.79 2.93
C ALA A 131 -2.55 32.26 1.78
N ILE A 132 -3.47 31.36 2.09
CA ILE A 132 -4.45 30.80 1.15
C ILE A 132 -5.82 31.35 1.53
N ARG A 133 -6.39 32.24 0.69
CA ARG A 133 -7.67 32.90 0.94
C ARG A 133 -7.77 33.57 2.33
N GLY A 134 -6.63 34.13 2.81
CA GLY A 134 -6.57 34.87 4.10
C GLY A 134 -6.15 34.01 5.31
N ILE A 135 -5.96 32.70 5.16
CA ILE A 135 -5.46 31.83 6.22
C ILE A 135 -4.04 31.40 5.89
N TYR A 136 -3.13 31.60 6.82
CA TYR A 136 -1.73 31.20 6.67
C TYR A 136 -1.57 29.72 6.89
N SER A 137 -0.90 29.05 5.96
CA SER A 137 -0.61 27.61 6.01
C SER A 137 0.88 27.40 5.70
N ASP A 138 1.64 26.90 6.66
CA ASP A 138 3.08 26.61 6.58
C ASP A 138 3.39 25.11 6.58
N ALA A 139 2.37 24.32 6.36
CA ALA A 139 2.46 22.87 6.25
C ALA A 139 1.35 22.37 5.34
N MET A 140 1.40 21.10 4.95
CA MET A 140 0.36 20.47 4.12
C MET A 140 0.18 18.99 4.43
N VAL A 141 -1.03 18.49 4.19
CA VAL A 141 -1.35 17.08 4.09
C VAL A 141 -1.10 16.62 2.67
N CYS A 142 -0.33 15.54 2.48
CA CYS A 142 0.20 15.18 1.17
C CYS A 142 -0.68 14.14 0.44
N SER A 143 -0.77 14.29 -0.87
CA SER A 143 -1.24 13.29 -1.82
C SER A 143 -0.11 12.32 -2.22
N GLU A 144 -0.43 11.29 -2.98
CA GLU A 144 0.57 10.36 -3.50
C GLU A 144 1.52 11.03 -4.50
N LYS A 145 1.01 11.97 -5.31
CA LYS A 145 1.82 12.69 -6.28
C LYS A 145 2.88 13.55 -5.63
N GLU A 146 2.53 14.27 -4.58
CA GLU A 146 3.48 15.14 -3.87
C GLU A 146 4.63 14.35 -3.24
N LEU A 147 4.39 13.08 -2.89
CA LEU A 147 5.40 12.17 -2.37
C LEU A 147 6.10 11.31 -3.44
N GLY A 148 5.77 11.49 -4.72
CA GLY A 148 6.38 10.74 -5.81
C GLY A 148 5.97 9.27 -5.86
N ILE A 149 4.78 8.94 -5.36
CA ILE A 149 4.26 7.57 -5.31
C ILE A 149 3.47 7.24 -6.58
N SER A 150 2.56 8.11 -6.99
CA SER A 150 1.75 7.97 -8.20
C SER A 150 1.35 9.35 -8.74
N GLU A 151 0.70 9.40 -9.90
CA GLU A 151 0.17 10.65 -10.46
C GLU A 151 -1.13 11.13 -9.77
N ASP A 152 -1.64 10.40 -8.79
CA ASP A 152 -2.86 10.75 -8.07
C ASP A 152 -2.62 11.91 -7.10
N HIS A 153 -3.33 13.01 -7.34
CA HIS A 153 -3.28 14.24 -6.54
C HIS A 153 -4.66 14.71 -6.06
N GLU A 154 -5.73 13.95 -6.35
CA GLU A 154 -7.09 14.36 -6.00
C GLU A 154 -7.36 14.28 -4.49
N GLY A 155 -6.82 13.25 -3.83
CA GLY A 155 -6.98 13.03 -2.40
C GLY A 155 -5.65 13.00 -1.64
N ILE A 156 -5.73 13.19 -0.34
CA ILE A 156 -4.57 12.99 0.53
C ILE A 156 -4.42 11.51 0.93
N ILE A 157 -3.21 11.13 1.29
CA ILE A 157 -2.94 9.81 1.83
C ILE A 157 -3.55 9.68 3.23
N LEU A 158 -4.45 8.71 3.40
CA LEU A 158 -4.96 8.29 4.69
C LEU A 158 -4.22 7.01 5.11
N LEU A 159 -3.31 7.16 6.06
CA LEU A 159 -2.50 6.07 6.60
C LEU A 159 -3.33 5.18 7.54
N ASP A 160 -2.73 4.05 7.94
CA ASP A 160 -3.38 3.16 8.89
C ASP A 160 -3.56 3.84 10.27
N PRO A 161 -4.66 3.57 10.99
CA PRO A 161 -4.96 4.23 12.28
C PRO A 161 -3.86 4.08 13.34
N GLU A 162 -3.09 3.01 13.27
CA GLU A 162 -1.99 2.67 14.19
C GLU A 162 -0.68 3.39 13.84
N ALA A 163 -0.61 4.12 12.72
CA ALA A 163 0.60 4.84 12.31
C ALA A 163 1.06 5.81 13.41
N PRO A 164 2.33 5.72 13.89
CA PRO A 164 2.80 6.52 15.02
C PRO A 164 2.94 8.00 14.64
N VAL A 165 2.24 8.88 15.36
CA VAL A 165 2.33 10.33 15.12
C VAL A 165 3.76 10.83 15.36
N GLY A 166 4.23 11.72 14.49
CA GLY A 166 5.58 12.30 14.56
C GLY A 166 6.69 11.40 14.05
N MET A 167 6.39 10.14 13.69
CA MET A 167 7.38 9.26 13.05
C MET A 167 7.73 9.82 11.67
N PRO A 168 9.03 9.89 11.30
CA PRO A 168 9.41 10.21 9.93
C PRO A 168 8.72 9.29 8.93
N LEU A 169 8.12 9.85 7.88
CA LEU A 169 7.40 9.05 6.89
C LEU A 169 8.32 8.04 6.19
N ALA A 170 9.58 8.40 5.99
CA ALA A 170 10.61 7.49 5.46
C ALA A 170 10.81 6.24 6.32
N ASP A 171 10.68 6.36 7.65
CA ASP A 171 10.77 5.23 8.56
C ASP A 171 9.49 4.40 8.58
N TYR A 172 8.35 5.05 8.40
CA TYR A 172 7.05 4.39 8.42
C TYR A 172 6.82 3.57 7.13
N MET A 173 7.03 4.17 5.95
CA MET A 173 6.69 3.55 4.68
C MET A 173 7.76 3.62 3.58
N GLY A 174 8.92 4.22 3.85
CA GLY A 174 10.04 4.17 2.91
C GLY A 174 10.51 2.74 2.69
N ASP A 175 10.88 2.38 1.45
CA ASP A 175 11.24 1.00 1.10
C ASP A 175 12.27 0.93 -0.03
N VAL A 176 12.86 -0.25 -0.19
CA VAL A 176 13.64 -0.68 -1.35
C VAL A 176 12.86 -1.76 -2.09
N VAL A 177 12.85 -1.71 -3.41
CA VAL A 177 12.22 -2.74 -4.25
C VAL A 177 13.29 -3.34 -5.15
N LEU A 178 13.46 -4.67 -5.06
CA LEU A 178 14.25 -5.43 -6.01
C LEU A 178 13.36 -5.82 -7.19
N ASP A 179 13.74 -5.42 -8.39
CA ASP A 179 13.08 -5.92 -9.60
C ASP A 179 13.84 -7.11 -10.15
N ILE A 180 13.20 -8.29 -10.12
CA ILE A 180 13.81 -9.58 -10.44
C ILE A 180 13.18 -10.11 -11.72
N ASP A 181 14.00 -10.36 -12.73
CA ASP A 181 13.56 -11.07 -13.93
C ASP A 181 13.59 -12.58 -13.69
N LEU A 182 12.42 -13.20 -13.80
CA LEU A 182 12.23 -14.61 -13.53
C LEU A 182 11.90 -15.37 -14.82
N THR A 183 12.75 -16.30 -15.17
CA THR A 183 12.50 -17.20 -16.30
C THR A 183 11.43 -18.24 -15.97
N PRO A 184 10.72 -18.81 -16.98
CA PRO A 184 9.62 -19.78 -16.74
C PRO A 184 9.99 -21.02 -15.92
N ASN A 185 11.24 -21.44 -15.95
CA ASN A 185 11.75 -22.57 -15.16
C ASN A 185 11.88 -22.26 -13.66
N LEU A 186 11.78 -20.97 -13.27
CA LEU A 186 11.84 -20.51 -11.88
C LEU A 186 10.44 -20.19 -11.33
N ALA A 187 9.41 -20.88 -11.80
CA ALA A 187 8.01 -20.63 -11.42
C ALA A 187 7.77 -20.64 -9.89
N HIS A 188 8.55 -21.42 -9.14
CA HIS A 188 8.50 -21.48 -7.68
C HIS A 188 8.89 -20.15 -6.99
N ALA A 189 9.61 -19.28 -7.70
CA ALA A 189 10.03 -17.96 -7.22
C ALA A 189 9.04 -16.83 -7.54
N PHE A 190 7.94 -17.10 -8.26
CA PHE A 190 6.93 -16.08 -8.61
C PHE A 190 6.00 -15.72 -7.43
N SER A 191 6.59 -15.49 -6.26
CA SER A 191 5.91 -14.94 -5.08
C SER A 191 6.91 -14.38 -4.07
N ILE A 192 6.44 -13.53 -3.17
CA ILE A 192 7.31 -12.99 -2.09
C ILE A 192 7.87 -14.13 -1.24
N ILE A 193 7.05 -15.11 -0.88
CA ILE A 193 7.48 -16.30 -0.14
C ILE A 193 8.42 -17.18 -0.97
N GLY A 194 8.21 -17.28 -2.28
CA GLY A 194 9.11 -17.96 -3.19
C GLY A 194 10.50 -17.36 -3.18
N ILE A 195 10.61 -16.05 -3.37
CA ILE A 195 11.88 -15.32 -3.24
C ILE A 195 12.47 -15.45 -1.84
N ALA A 196 11.63 -15.37 -0.80
CA ALA A 196 12.11 -15.52 0.57
C ALA A 196 12.74 -16.91 0.84
N ARG A 197 12.28 -17.99 0.17
CA ARG A 197 12.90 -19.32 0.23
C ARG A 197 14.28 -19.32 -0.39
N GLU A 198 14.43 -18.71 -1.57
CA GLU A 198 15.73 -18.58 -2.24
C GLU A 198 16.70 -17.76 -1.39
N VAL A 199 16.25 -16.62 -0.87
CA VAL A 199 17.06 -15.77 0.02
C VAL A 199 17.46 -16.54 1.29
N ALA A 200 16.55 -17.29 1.88
CA ALA A 200 16.85 -18.10 3.08
C ALA A 200 17.93 -19.16 2.78
N ALA A 201 17.85 -19.83 1.62
CA ALA A 201 18.84 -20.80 1.19
C ALA A 201 20.21 -20.16 0.94
N LEU A 202 20.26 -19.03 0.22
CA LEU A 202 21.49 -18.33 -0.12
C LEU A 202 22.20 -17.67 1.09
N THR A 203 21.42 -17.27 2.09
CA THR A 203 21.95 -16.57 3.28
C THR A 203 22.11 -17.46 4.51
N GLY A 204 21.63 -18.72 4.44
CA GLY A 204 21.59 -19.62 5.60
C GLY A 204 20.61 -19.14 6.72
N ARG A 205 19.70 -18.23 6.40
CA ARG A 205 18.75 -17.67 7.37
C ARG A 205 17.48 -18.50 7.45
N ARG A 206 16.84 -18.46 8.61
CA ARG A 206 15.59 -19.18 8.83
C ARG A 206 14.43 -18.47 8.14
N LEU A 207 13.67 -19.23 7.32
CA LEU A 207 12.40 -18.81 6.77
C LEU A 207 11.30 -18.84 7.84
N ARG A 208 10.44 -17.82 7.85
CA ARG A 208 9.26 -17.72 8.71
C ARG A 208 8.02 -17.73 7.84
N TYR A 209 7.10 -18.64 8.10
CA TYR A 209 5.81 -18.64 7.43
C TYR A 209 4.79 -17.87 8.28
N PRO A 210 3.89 -17.10 7.64
CA PRO A 210 2.77 -16.50 8.36
C PRO A 210 1.81 -17.59 8.83
N SER A 211 1.07 -17.32 9.90
CA SER A 211 0.00 -18.21 10.34
C SER A 211 -1.14 -18.17 9.33
N THR A 212 -1.54 -19.33 8.84
CA THR A 212 -2.70 -19.51 7.95
C THR A 212 -3.92 -20.07 8.66
N ALA A 213 -3.90 -20.11 10.00
CA ALA A 213 -5.00 -20.63 10.78
C ALA A 213 -6.24 -19.71 10.68
N VAL A 214 -7.32 -20.22 10.12
CA VAL A 214 -8.59 -19.51 10.02
C VAL A 214 -9.64 -20.25 10.87
N ARG A 215 -10.30 -19.51 11.74
CA ARG A 215 -11.46 -20.02 12.47
C ARG A 215 -12.71 -19.89 11.60
N ALA A 216 -13.13 -21.01 11.00
CA ALA A 216 -14.38 -21.05 10.27
C ALA A 216 -15.58 -21.02 11.25
N LEU A 217 -16.59 -20.21 10.94
CA LEU A 217 -17.82 -20.07 11.69
C LEU A 217 -19.02 -20.33 10.77
N GLY A 218 -20.14 -20.73 11.32
CA GLY A 218 -21.37 -20.94 10.56
C GLY A 218 -21.51 -22.36 9.97
N PRO A 219 -22.45 -22.57 9.02
CA PRO A 219 -22.72 -23.87 8.43
C PRO A 219 -21.57 -24.35 7.55
N ALA A 220 -21.49 -25.68 7.36
CA ALA A 220 -20.51 -26.25 6.44
C ALA A 220 -20.72 -25.69 5.02
N VAL A 221 -19.66 -25.25 4.35
CA VAL A 221 -19.70 -24.62 3.02
C VAL A 221 -20.43 -25.45 1.96
N ARG A 222 -20.37 -26.77 2.04
CA ARG A 222 -21.09 -27.70 1.15
C ARG A 222 -22.64 -27.60 1.20
N ARG A 223 -23.18 -26.91 2.21
CA ARG A 223 -24.62 -26.59 2.30
C ARG A 223 -24.97 -25.30 1.57
N LEU A 224 -23.99 -24.50 1.27
CA LEU A 224 -24.12 -23.17 0.65
C LEU A 224 -23.75 -23.21 -0.82
N VAL A 225 -22.68 -23.94 -1.17
CA VAL A 225 -22.12 -23.98 -2.53
C VAL A 225 -21.82 -25.42 -2.93
N GLY A 226 -22.22 -25.79 -4.15
CA GLY A 226 -21.81 -27.01 -4.84
C GLY A 226 -20.76 -26.70 -5.90
N ILE A 227 -19.69 -27.50 -5.96
CA ILE A 227 -18.65 -27.40 -6.98
C ILE A 227 -18.64 -28.70 -7.79
N ARG A 228 -18.67 -28.57 -9.11
CA ARG A 228 -18.51 -29.66 -10.05
C ARG A 228 -17.38 -29.34 -11.01
N ILE A 229 -16.37 -30.21 -11.05
CA ILE A 229 -15.25 -30.11 -12.01
C ILE A 229 -15.62 -30.97 -13.21
N GLU A 230 -15.77 -30.36 -14.38
CA GLU A 230 -16.14 -31.07 -15.62
C GLU A 230 -14.89 -31.62 -16.36
N ASP A 231 -13.78 -30.93 -16.24
CA ASP A 231 -12.47 -31.37 -16.77
C ASP A 231 -11.45 -31.61 -15.64
N PRO A 232 -11.38 -32.82 -15.08
CA PRO A 232 -10.42 -33.15 -14.02
C PRO A 232 -8.95 -33.15 -14.46
N GLN A 233 -8.68 -33.22 -15.77
CA GLN A 233 -7.32 -33.16 -16.28
C GLN A 233 -6.81 -31.72 -16.35
N GLY A 234 -7.65 -30.80 -16.82
CA GLY A 234 -7.35 -29.36 -16.87
C GLY A 234 -7.44 -28.67 -15.51
N CYS A 235 -8.40 -29.11 -14.66
CA CYS A 235 -8.58 -28.59 -13.30
C CYS A 235 -8.65 -29.73 -12.28
N PRO A 236 -7.52 -30.23 -11.78
CA PRO A 236 -7.51 -31.37 -10.86
C PRO A 236 -8.08 -31.06 -9.48
N ARG A 237 -8.16 -29.77 -9.10
CA ARG A 237 -8.67 -29.32 -7.81
C ARG A 237 -9.23 -27.90 -7.88
N TYR A 238 -10.40 -27.69 -7.31
CA TYR A 238 -10.99 -26.38 -7.07
C TYR A 238 -11.45 -26.28 -5.61
N SER A 239 -11.09 -25.17 -4.94
CA SER A 239 -11.45 -24.94 -3.54
C SER A 239 -12.18 -23.62 -3.42
N ALA A 240 -13.22 -23.56 -2.60
CA ALA A 240 -13.97 -22.33 -2.36
C ALA A 240 -14.23 -22.12 -0.86
N MET A 241 -14.38 -20.87 -0.48
CA MET A 241 -14.79 -20.43 0.85
C MET A 241 -15.89 -19.39 0.69
N VAL A 242 -16.91 -19.44 1.55
CA VAL A 242 -17.97 -18.44 1.63
C VAL A 242 -17.67 -17.49 2.78
N ILE A 243 -17.67 -16.19 2.49
CA ILE A 243 -17.40 -15.13 3.47
C ILE A 243 -18.66 -14.26 3.55
N HIS A 244 -19.19 -14.06 4.75
CA HIS A 244 -20.38 -13.26 4.99
C HIS A 244 -20.04 -11.89 5.57
N GLY A 245 -20.92 -10.91 5.34
CA GLY A 245 -20.82 -9.57 5.95
C GLY A 245 -19.70 -8.72 5.35
N VAL A 246 -19.31 -9.01 4.12
CA VAL A 246 -18.28 -8.23 3.40
C VAL A 246 -18.86 -6.87 3.03
N GLN A 247 -18.11 -5.81 3.37
CA GLN A 247 -18.37 -4.46 2.89
C GLN A 247 -17.24 -4.06 1.92
N VAL A 248 -17.62 -3.82 0.67
CA VAL A 248 -16.65 -3.37 -0.34
C VAL A 248 -16.25 -1.93 -0.05
N GLY A 249 -14.96 -1.69 0.00
CA GLY A 249 -14.38 -0.39 0.30
C GLY A 249 -12.88 -0.36 0.00
N PRO A 250 -12.19 0.75 0.29
CA PRO A 250 -10.74 0.81 0.14
C PRO A 250 -10.04 -0.17 1.08
N SER A 251 -8.95 -0.75 0.60
CA SER A 251 -8.06 -1.58 1.42
C SER A 251 -7.33 -0.74 2.46
N PRO A 252 -6.83 -1.33 3.57
CA PRO A 252 -5.88 -0.67 4.46
C PRO A 252 -4.68 -0.12 3.66
N TYR A 253 -4.14 1.03 4.08
CA TYR A 253 -3.12 1.71 3.27
C TYR A 253 -1.83 0.89 3.15
N TRP A 254 -1.44 0.15 4.19
CA TRP A 254 -0.29 -0.75 4.14
C TRP A 254 -0.39 -1.79 3.00
N MET A 255 -1.60 -2.31 2.73
CA MET A 255 -1.84 -3.26 1.64
C MET A 255 -1.77 -2.54 0.28
N GLN A 256 -2.42 -1.38 0.15
CA GLN A 256 -2.34 -0.55 -1.05
C GLN A 256 -0.89 -0.21 -1.39
N TRP A 257 -0.09 0.17 -0.40
CA TRP A 257 1.32 0.49 -0.56
C TRP A 257 2.12 -0.70 -1.09
N ARG A 258 1.98 -1.89 -0.50
CA ARG A 258 2.64 -3.10 -0.98
C ARG A 258 2.27 -3.45 -2.42
N LEU A 259 0.99 -3.35 -2.77
CA LEU A 259 0.53 -3.57 -4.14
C LEU A 259 1.18 -2.59 -5.12
N ARG A 260 1.24 -1.29 -4.77
CA ARG A 260 1.90 -0.28 -5.59
C ARG A 260 3.39 -0.55 -5.76
N LEU A 261 4.10 -0.89 -4.71
CA LEU A 261 5.51 -1.28 -4.78
C LEU A 261 5.73 -2.49 -5.70
N CYS A 262 4.77 -3.40 -5.78
CA CYS A 262 4.77 -4.52 -6.71
C CYS A 262 4.27 -4.18 -8.12
N GLY A 263 3.92 -2.91 -8.40
CA GLY A 263 3.45 -2.45 -9.71
C GLY A 263 1.95 -2.68 -9.96
N LEU A 264 1.16 -3.01 -8.94
CA LEU A 264 -0.29 -3.17 -9.05
C LEU A 264 -1.04 -1.96 -8.50
N ARG A 265 -2.07 -1.54 -9.22
CA ARG A 265 -2.96 -0.46 -8.78
C ARG A 265 -4.00 -1.02 -7.79
N PRO A 266 -4.11 -0.50 -6.57
CA PRO A 266 -5.21 -0.84 -5.66
C PRO A 266 -6.56 -0.42 -6.23
N ILE A 267 -7.59 -1.24 -5.99
CA ILE A 267 -8.95 -1.02 -6.52
C ILE A 267 -9.96 -0.99 -5.37
N ASN A 268 -10.09 -2.09 -4.65
CA ASN A 268 -10.91 -2.24 -3.46
C ASN A 268 -10.43 -3.45 -2.64
N ASN A 269 -10.87 -3.55 -1.40
CA ASN A 269 -10.41 -4.57 -0.46
C ASN A 269 -10.54 -6.01 -0.98
N ILE A 270 -11.55 -6.33 -1.78
CA ILE A 270 -11.76 -7.69 -2.30
C ILE A 270 -10.72 -8.01 -3.39
N VAL A 271 -10.61 -7.13 -4.39
CA VAL A 271 -9.65 -7.30 -5.49
C VAL A 271 -8.22 -7.25 -4.96
N ASP A 272 -7.94 -6.33 -4.05
CA ASP A 272 -6.62 -6.12 -3.48
C ASP A 272 -6.16 -7.33 -2.65
N ILE A 273 -7.07 -7.96 -1.86
CA ILE A 273 -6.77 -9.19 -1.14
C ILE A 273 -6.41 -10.32 -2.12
N THR A 274 -7.15 -10.48 -3.23
CA THR A 274 -6.83 -11.52 -4.22
C THR A 274 -5.47 -11.30 -4.86
N ASN A 275 -5.14 -10.05 -5.20
CA ASN A 275 -3.84 -9.67 -5.73
C ASN A 275 -2.72 -9.82 -4.69
N TYR A 276 -2.98 -9.43 -3.44
CA TYR A 276 -2.03 -9.57 -2.35
C TYR A 276 -1.64 -11.04 -2.12
N VAL A 277 -2.62 -11.94 -2.03
CA VAL A 277 -2.38 -13.37 -1.84
C VAL A 277 -1.64 -13.97 -3.05
N MET A 278 -1.97 -13.55 -4.25
CA MET A 278 -1.26 -13.96 -5.46
C MET A 278 0.21 -13.56 -5.41
N LEU A 279 0.52 -12.32 -5.03
CA LEU A 279 1.90 -11.85 -4.87
C LEU A 279 2.63 -12.55 -3.72
N GLU A 280 1.95 -12.76 -2.60
CA GLU A 280 2.55 -13.35 -1.41
C GLU A 280 2.87 -14.84 -1.57
N TRP A 281 1.89 -15.61 -2.08
CA TRP A 281 1.95 -17.09 -2.14
C TRP A 281 2.15 -17.66 -3.54
N GLY A 282 1.98 -16.86 -4.58
CA GLY A 282 1.99 -17.32 -5.97
C GLY A 282 0.71 -18.06 -6.38
N GLN A 283 -0.37 -17.93 -5.59
CA GLN A 283 -1.65 -18.57 -5.84
C GLN A 283 -2.70 -17.54 -6.24
N PRO A 284 -3.12 -17.51 -7.52
CA PRO A 284 -4.23 -16.67 -7.96
C PRO A 284 -5.54 -17.06 -7.27
N LEU A 285 -6.32 -16.05 -6.89
CA LEU A 285 -7.64 -16.20 -6.31
C LEU A 285 -8.69 -15.51 -7.19
N HIS A 286 -9.92 -16.00 -7.14
CA HIS A 286 -11.09 -15.37 -7.73
C HIS A 286 -12.13 -15.08 -6.64
N ALA A 287 -12.69 -13.88 -6.64
CA ALA A 287 -13.77 -13.49 -5.78
C ALA A 287 -15.05 -13.35 -6.61
N PHE A 288 -16.13 -13.95 -6.14
CA PHE A 288 -17.45 -13.91 -6.78
C PHE A 288 -18.46 -13.36 -5.78
N ASP A 289 -19.36 -12.53 -6.28
CA ASP A 289 -20.56 -12.16 -5.52
C ASP A 289 -21.46 -13.38 -5.39
N TYR A 290 -21.76 -13.76 -4.15
CA TYR A 290 -22.51 -14.98 -3.86
C TYR A 290 -23.91 -14.95 -4.48
N ASP A 291 -24.62 -13.83 -4.35
CA ASP A 291 -25.99 -13.70 -4.82
C ASP A 291 -26.07 -13.65 -6.36
N LEU A 292 -25.12 -12.99 -6.99
CA LEU A 292 -25.02 -12.92 -8.45
C LEU A 292 -24.52 -14.24 -9.06
N SER A 293 -23.59 -14.93 -8.39
CA SER A 293 -22.95 -16.14 -8.91
C SER A 293 -23.88 -17.35 -8.91
N LEU A 294 -24.91 -17.37 -8.05
CA LEU A 294 -25.95 -18.42 -8.08
C LEU A 294 -26.82 -18.37 -9.32
N ILE A 295 -26.83 -17.23 -10.05
CA ILE A 295 -27.64 -17.03 -11.25
C ILE A 295 -26.85 -17.33 -12.53
N HIS A 296 -25.53 -17.11 -12.54
CA HIS A 296 -24.64 -17.32 -13.69
C HIS A 296 -23.29 -17.87 -13.27
N ILE A 297 -23.17 -19.20 -13.27
CA ILE A 297 -21.87 -19.85 -13.20
C ILE A 297 -21.35 -20.02 -14.64
N SER A 298 -20.71 -19.02 -15.16
CA SER A 298 -19.78 -19.20 -16.27
C SER A 298 -18.44 -18.67 -15.81
N GLU A 299 -17.43 -19.53 -15.81
CA GLU A 299 -16.06 -19.06 -15.64
C GLU A 299 -15.76 -17.95 -16.63
N PRO A 300 -15.12 -16.83 -16.21
CA PRO A 300 -14.45 -15.98 -17.15
C PRO A 300 -13.22 -16.73 -17.65
N THR A 301 -13.32 -17.38 -18.77
CA THR A 301 -12.14 -17.75 -19.54
C THR A 301 -11.40 -16.46 -19.90
N ARG A 302 -10.41 -16.11 -19.13
CA ARG A 302 -9.37 -15.20 -19.60
C ARG A 302 -8.45 -16.01 -20.50
N GLN A 303 -8.62 -15.79 -21.82
CA GLN A 303 -7.57 -16.08 -22.78
C GLN A 303 -6.38 -15.16 -22.57
#